data_2c498458930950a39daa9ce45d8d9df5
#
_entry.id   2c498458930950a39daa9ce45d8d9df5
#
_cell.length_a   1.000
_cell.length_b   1.000
_cell.length_c   1.000
_cell.angle_alpha   90.00
_cell.angle_beta   90.00
_cell.angle_gamma   90.00
#
_symmetry.space_group_name_H-M   'P 1'
#
loop_
_entity.id
_entity.type
_entity.pdbx_description
1 polymer ?
#
loop_
_entity_poly.entity_id
_entity_poly.type
_entity_poly.pdbx_seq_one_letter_code
_entity_poly.pdbx_strand_id
1 'polypeptide(L)'
;MMHMTRKLRKSGLSASISTVAVALCLLGTASMTTPAAAQSGQLVVAPSSDVLTLDPSIDTSPISLNVFKNIYDQLTDIAADGSVAPLLATRWEAGENATVWTFTIKTDAKFHDGSPVTVDDVIWSYQKIIADPKSPVRAYLSKVKSIEKVADDKLRFSLTVPFAAFDRQVSLISILPRKAYEERGAGFAQNPIGSGPYKVVRWVKDDRVELEAFAGYHGGAPKIKTVIFRPVPSESARAAALSSGEVDIVPLLPPALVDRMSSRKGLHVEKVASNRVLYLGFDVNNPVLSNVKLRQAIDMSIDRNAITTRLLRGLGHPIGQVVAPVTFGYDPAIKPTAYNADAARKLVKESGYKGEPIVFQYPNNRYAFGEEVAQAVVGYMKAVGINVEMQGMDYSAFFPLWTGKKLNGMHMFAFGPSIMDADLPLGSLYETGPARAYWSNAKVNELIAQQRAETNPDKRRALIGQIWQISKENAPYVILYNEVQAYGIKDNVKWSARPDERLLFKDAQLGK
;
A
#
# COMPACT_ATOMS: atom_id res chain seq x y z
N MET A 1 -24.77 31.27 -62.30
CA MET A 1 -24.57 32.72 -62.45
C MET A 1 -23.42 33.09 -61.52
N MET A 2 -22.32 33.59 -61.86
CA MET A 2 -21.74 34.22 -63.04
C MET A 2 -20.22 34.06 -62.93
N HIS A 3 -19.59 33.68 -64.01
CA HIS A 3 -18.18 33.70 -64.32
C HIS A 3 -17.51 35.04 -64.02
N MET A 4 -16.19 35.01 -63.65
CA MET A 4 -15.22 35.85 -64.38
C MET A 4 -13.78 35.39 -64.15
N THR A 5 -13.18 34.92 -65.24
CA THR A 5 -11.78 34.68 -65.57
C THR A 5 -11.06 35.96 -65.90
N ARG A 6 -9.73 36.09 -65.63
CA ARG A 6 -8.72 36.84 -66.44
C ARG A 6 -7.31 36.54 -65.91
N LYS A 7 -6.53 35.81 -66.58
CA LYS A 7 -5.57 36.04 -67.68
C LYS A 7 -4.25 36.68 -67.25
N LEU A 8 -3.24 35.88 -67.45
CA LEU A 8 -1.82 36.02 -67.71
C LEU A 8 -1.28 37.40 -68.16
N ARG A 9 -0.06 37.72 -67.65
CA ARG A 9 0.96 38.37 -68.50
C ARG A 9 2.38 37.89 -68.14
N LYS A 10 3.05 37.30 -69.10
CA LYS A 10 4.51 37.03 -69.21
C LYS A 10 5.24 38.31 -69.56
N SER A 11 6.39 38.59 -68.96
CA SER A 11 7.49 39.28 -69.59
C SER A 11 8.81 38.75 -69.01
N GLY A 12 9.59 38.14 -69.84
CA GLY A 12 10.97 37.75 -69.58
C GLY A 12 11.91 38.93 -69.84
N LEU A 13 13.04 38.89 -69.19
CA LEU A 13 14.34 39.29 -69.81
C LEU A 13 15.50 38.59 -69.11
N SER A 14 16.45 38.29 -69.92
CA SER A 14 17.61 37.43 -69.78
C SER A 14 18.79 38.04 -69.07
N ALA A 15 19.64 37.11 -68.58
CA ALA A 15 21.10 37.14 -68.53
C ALA A 15 21.84 37.92 -67.47
N SER A 16 22.58 37.26 -66.61
CA SER A 16 24.05 37.23 -66.69
C SER A 16 24.64 36.26 -65.64
N ILE A 17 25.55 35.46 -66.08
CA ILE A 17 26.34 34.50 -65.36
C ILE A 17 27.39 35.23 -64.49
N SER A 18 27.49 34.94 -63.23
CA SER A 18 28.71 35.16 -62.45
C SER A 18 28.84 34.01 -61.41
N THR A 19 29.78 33.15 -61.70
CA THR A 19 30.19 32.02 -60.87
C THR A 19 30.98 32.53 -59.67
N VAL A 20 30.40 32.41 -58.43
CA VAL A 20 31.19 32.54 -57.23
C VAL A 20 30.99 31.22 -56.41
N ALA A 21 32.09 30.49 -56.36
CA ALA A 21 32.21 29.30 -55.54
C ALA A 21 32.26 29.70 -54.09
N VAL A 22 31.18 29.40 -53.32
CA VAL A 22 31.20 29.48 -51.86
C VAL A 22 31.28 28.07 -51.34
N ALA A 23 32.43 27.71 -50.80
CA ALA A 23 32.63 26.48 -50.03
C ALA A 23 31.80 26.54 -48.73
N LEU A 24 30.70 25.82 -48.68
CA LEU A 24 29.91 25.62 -47.47
C LEU A 24 30.57 24.56 -46.60
N CYS A 25 31.32 24.98 -45.57
CA CYS A 25 31.72 24.11 -44.47
C CYS A 25 30.48 23.71 -43.68
N LEU A 26 29.96 22.55 -43.94
CA LEU A 26 28.98 21.85 -43.08
C LEU A 26 29.71 21.42 -41.80
N LEU A 27 29.77 22.29 -40.80
CA LEU A 27 30.03 21.91 -39.42
C LEU A 27 28.76 21.22 -38.87
N GLY A 28 28.74 19.89 -39.05
CA GLY A 28 27.81 19.03 -38.34
C GLY A 28 28.09 19.10 -36.83
N THR A 29 27.27 19.88 -36.10
CA THR A 29 27.21 19.78 -34.66
C THR A 29 26.59 18.43 -34.31
N ALA A 30 27.44 17.40 -34.21
CA ALA A 30 27.07 16.17 -33.52
C ALA A 30 26.78 16.55 -32.08
N SER A 31 25.49 16.68 -31.74
CA SER A 31 25.04 16.71 -30.36
C SER A 31 25.46 15.40 -29.71
N MET A 32 26.64 15.37 -29.10
CA MET A 32 27.04 14.31 -28.21
C MET A 32 26.07 14.38 -27.03
N THR A 33 25.06 13.52 -27.06
CA THR A 33 24.33 13.14 -25.86
C THR A 33 25.34 12.48 -24.94
N THR A 34 25.94 13.25 -24.05
CA THR A 34 26.70 12.69 -22.93
C THR A 34 25.75 11.76 -22.19
N PRO A 35 26.10 10.46 -22.02
CA PRO A 35 25.38 9.62 -21.13
C PRO A 35 25.41 10.31 -19.77
N ALA A 36 24.25 10.53 -19.14
CA ALA A 36 24.18 11.08 -17.80
C ALA A 36 25.07 10.19 -16.90
N ALA A 37 26.22 10.72 -16.54
CA ALA A 37 27.11 10.05 -15.59
C ALA A 37 26.27 9.79 -14.33
N ALA A 38 26.11 8.52 -13.97
CA ALA A 38 25.46 8.13 -12.73
C ALA A 38 26.13 8.93 -11.61
N GLN A 39 25.40 9.90 -11.01
CA GLN A 39 25.91 10.68 -9.89
C GLN A 39 26.16 9.70 -8.75
N SER A 40 27.41 9.47 -8.41
CA SER A 40 27.80 8.54 -7.34
C SER A 40 27.14 8.98 -6.04
N GLY A 41 26.23 8.15 -5.52
CA GLY A 41 25.50 8.40 -4.26
C GLY A 41 24.04 8.79 -4.39
N GLN A 42 23.45 8.74 -5.60
CA GLN A 42 22.02 8.99 -5.84
C GLN A 42 21.28 7.71 -6.14
N LEU A 43 20.07 7.56 -5.56
CA LEU A 43 19.10 6.49 -5.84
C LEU A 43 17.82 7.08 -6.42
N VAL A 44 17.39 6.60 -7.57
CA VAL A 44 16.14 7.03 -8.22
C VAL A 44 15.11 5.92 -8.19
N VAL A 45 13.96 6.21 -7.61
CA VAL A 45 12.83 5.28 -7.46
C VAL A 45 11.67 5.77 -8.32
N ALA A 46 11.04 4.89 -9.09
CA ALA A 46 9.91 5.23 -9.96
C ALA A 46 8.58 4.68 -9.44
N PRO A 47 7.87 5.35 -8.51
CA PRO A 47 6.50 5.01 -8.15
C PRO A 47 5.52 5.30 -9.30
N SER A 48 4.28 4.78 -9.19
CA SER A 48 3.24 4.98 -10.20
C SER A 48 2.59 6.36 -10.18
N SER A 49 2.69 7.10 -9.08
CA SER A 49 2.15 8.45 -8.96
C SER A 49 2.97 9.29 -7.98
N ASP A 50 2.78 10.60 -8.03
CA ASP A 50 3.36 11.54 -7.07
C ASP A 50 2.60 11.51 -5.74
N VAL A 51 3.21 12.12 -4.70
CA VAL A 51 2.57 12.38 -3.42
C VAL A 51 1.52 13.49 -3.59
N LEU A 52 0.47 13.43 -2.77
CA LEU A 52 -0.57 14.49 -2.77
C LEU A 52 -0.11 15.72 -1.99
N THR A 53 0.71 15.51 -0.97
CA THR A 53 1.23 16.52 -0.05
C THR A 53 2.47 16.00 0.65
N LEU A 54 3.29 16.89 1.23
CA LEU A 54 4.34 16.49 2.15
C LEU A 54 3.97 16.75 3.63
N ASP A 55 2.74 17.16 3.92
CA ASP A 55 2.19 17.19 5.29
C ASP A 55 1.57 15.83 5.66
N PRO A 56 2.18 15.08 6.59
CA PRO A 56 1.71 13.75 6.95
C PRO A 56 0.43 13.75 7.81
N SER A 57 -0.04 14.91 8.24
CA SER A 57 -1.27 15.02 9.04
C SER A 57 -2.56 15.01 8.19
N ILE A 58 -2.45 15.14 6.87
CA ILE A 58 -3.60 15.31 5.97
C ILE A 58 -3.67 14.26 4.84
N ASP A 59 -2.79 13.25 4.83
CA ASP A 59 -2.81 12.18 3.84
C ASP A 59 -2.45 10.82 4.45
N THR A 60 -3.14 9.77 3.98
CA THR A 60 -2.93 8.37 4.38
C THR A 60 -2.67 7.47 3.17
N SER A 61 -2.46 8.04 1.99
CA SER A 61 -2.22 7.26 0.78
C SER A 61 -0.92 6.45 0.87
N PRO A 62 -0.86 5.21 0.35
CA PRO A 62 0.35 4.38 0.40
C PRO A 62 1.58 5.05 -0.22
N ILE A 63 1.39 5.83 -1.28
CA ILE A 63 2.48 6.53 -1.97
C ILE A 63 3.09 7.62 -1.09
N SER A 64 2.24 8.47 -0.48
CA SER A 64 2.72 9.51 0.44
C SER A 64 3.37 8.91 1.68
N LEU A 65 2.83 7.81 2.22
CA LEU A 65 3.44 7.09 3.34
C LEU A 65 4.84 6.56 3.02
N ASN A 66 5.12 6.16 1.77
CA ASN A 66 6.46 5.76 1.34
C ASN A 66 7.48 6.91 1.39
N VAL A 67 7.03 8.13 1.11
CA VAL A 67 7.88 9.33 1.22
C VAL A 67 7.96 9.80 2.67
N PHE A 68 6.81 9.85 3.39
CA PHE A 68 6.76 10.32 4.78
C PHE A 68 7.67 9.53 5.71
N LYS A 69 7.72 8.21 5.58
CA LYS A 69 8.57 7.33 6.40
C LYS A 69 10.08 7.53 6.19
N ASN A 70 10.49 8.23 5.15
CA ASN A 70 11.88 8.65 4.97
C ASN A 70 12.14 10.06 5.55
N ILE A 71 11.08 10.87 5.76
CA ILE A 71 11.19 12.27 6.23
C ILE A 71 10.90 12.39 7.72
N TYR A 72 9.94 11.62 8.23
CA TYR A 72 9.43 11.74 9.59
C TYR A 72 9.59 10.43 10.35
N ASP A 73 9.96 10.53 11.62
CA ASP A 73 9.86 9.43 12.56
C ASP A 73 8.46 9.37 13.19
N GLN A 74 8.17 8.21 13.74
CA GLN A 74 7.01 7.89 14.55
C GLN A 74 7.47 7.42 15.93
N LEU A 75 6.55 7.17 16.87
CA LEU A 75 6.93 6.59 18.17
C LEU A 75 7.54 5.20 18.00
N THR A 76 6.89 4.34 17.24
CA THR A 76 7.38 2.98 16.92
C THR A 76 7.45 2.80 15.42
N ASP A 77 8.12 1.76 14.96
CA ASP A 77 8.07 1.29 13.57
C ASP A 77 7.62 -0.16 13.50
N ILE A 78 7.23 -0.61 12.31
CA ILE A 78 6.97 -2.02 12.01
C ILE A 78 8.16 -2.55 11.22
N ALA A 79 8.84 -3.56 11.76
CA ALA A 79 9.94 -4.22 11.08
C ALA A 79 9.45 -5.06 9.88
N ALA A 80 10.37 -5.48 9.00
CA ALA A 80 10.01 -6.26 7.81
C ALA A 80 9.38 -7.62 8.14
N ASP A 81 9.66 -8.19 9.30
CA ASP A 81 9.05 -9.42 9.81
C ASP A 81 7.66 -9.21 10.46
N GLY A 82 7.17 -7.97 10.47
CA GLY A 82 5.89 -7.59 11.08
C GLY A 82 5.95 -7.35 12.59
N SER A 83 7.11 -7.43 13.24
CA SER A 83 7.28 -7.08 14.65
C SER A 83 7.27 -5.57 14.86
N VAL A 84 6.92 -5.13 16.09
CA VAL A 84 7.04 -3.72 16.47
C VAL A 84 8.48 -3.44 16.86
N ALA A 85 9.05 -2.37 16.32
CA ALA A 85 10.41 -1.94 16.58
C ALA A 85 10.45 -0.56 17.26
N PRO A 86 11.42 -0.30 18.14
CA PRO A 86 11.68 1.04 18.67
C PRO A 86 12.08 2.02 17.54
N LEU A 87 11.56 3.27 17.63
CA LEU A 87 11.98 4.36 16.76
C LEU A 87 12.27 5.60 17.63
N LEU A 88 11.34 6.58 17.74
CA LEU A 88 11.49 7.63 18.76
C LEU A 88 11.19 7.10 20.15
N ALA A 89 10.24 6.18 20.33
CA ALA A 89 10.07 5.48 21.59
C ALA A 89 11.13 4.39 21.74
N THR A 90 11.87 4.43 22.86
CA THR A 90 12.87 3.42 23.23
C THR A 90 12.26 2.26 24.00
N ARG A 91 11.14 2.54 24.71
CA ARG A 91 10.39 1.58 25.51
C ARG A 91 8.93 2.02 25.61
N TRP A 92 8.03 1.05 25.72
CA TRP A 92 6.61 1.26 26.01
C TRP A 92 6.04 0.12 26.82
N GLU A 93 4.98 0.41 27.51
CA GLU A 93 4.26 -0.57 28.32
C GLU A 93 2.74 -0.31 28.28
N ALA A 94 1.97 -1.39 28.19
CA ALA A 94 0.54 -1.37 28.33
C ALA A 94 0.15 -1.63 29.79
N GLY A 95 -0.73 -0.78 30.34
CA GLY A 95 -1.37 -0.98 31.63
C GLY A 95 -2.85 -1.31 31.46
N GLU A 96 -3.48 -1.69 32.54
CA GLU A 96 -4.94 -1.87 32.72
C GLU A 96 -5.73 -2.27 31.46
N ASN A 97 -5.70 -3.55 31.11
CA ASN A 97 -6.45 -4.10 29.97
C ASN A 97 -6.19 -3.37 28.64
N ALA A 98 -4.95 -2.90 28.41
CA ALA A 98 -4.55 -2.13 27.23
C ALA A 98 -5.33 -0.81 27.00
N THR A 99 -5.87 -0.20 28.06
CA THR A 99 -6.51 1.12 28.01
C THR A 99 -5.57 2.27 28.34
N VAL A 100 -4.40 1.97 28.92
CA VAL A 100 -3.35 2.94 29.24
C VAL A 100 -2.04 2.49 28.60
N TRP A 101 -1.34 3.41 27.95
CA TRP A 101 -0.04 3.15 27.32
C TRP A 101 0.95 4.23 27.69
N THR A 102 2.11 3.83 28.18
CA THR A 102 3.20 4.76 28.55
C THR A 102 4.38 4.53 27.61
N PHE A 103 4.89 5.62 27.00
CA PHE A 103 6.03 5.60 26.10
C PHE A 103 7.18 6.43 26.70
N THR A 104 8.40 5.91 26.63
CA THR A 104 9.63 6.65 26.93
C THR A 104 10.32 6.96 25.60
N ILE A 105 10.61 8.23 25.32
CA ILE A 105 11.19 8.67 24.07
C ILE A 105 12.69 8.96 24.19
N LYS A 106 13.37 8.95 23.04
CA LYS A 106 14.77 9.37 22.92
C LYS A 106 14.90 10.85 23.24
N THR A 107 15.96 11.20 23.98
CA THR A 107 16.30 12.58 24.32
C THR A 107 17.36 13.19 23.40
N ASP A 108 18.01 12.38 22.55
CA ASP A 108 19.05 12.77 21.60
C ASP A 108 18.57 12.92 20.15
N ALA A 109 17.31 12.60 19.89
CA ALA A 109 16.70 12.78 18.57
C ALA A 109 16.55 14.27 18.22
N LYS A 110 16.82 14.60 16.95
CA LYS A 110 16.73 15.97 16.43
C LYS A 110 15.87 16.03 15.18
N PHE A 111 15.18 17.13 15.02
CA PHE A 111 14.58 17.51 13.74
C PHE A 111 15.64 17.96 12.73
N HIS A 112 15.27 18.06 11.45
CA HIS A 112 16.17 18.43 10.35
C HIS A 112 16.78 19.84 10.48
N ASP A 113 16.17 20.73 11.26
CA ASP A 113 16.66 22.05 11.58
C ASP A 113 17.63 22.09 12.78
N GLY A 114 17.88 20.91 13.38
CA GLY A 114 18.77 20.75 14.53
C GLY A 114 18.08 20.93 15.88
N SER A 115 16.82 21.34 15.95
CA SER A 115 16.06 21.42 17.20
C SER A 115 15.81 20.02 17.79
N PRO A 116 15.74 19.87 19.13
CA PRO A 116 15.46 18.58 19.75
C PRO A 116 14.02 18.14 19.52
N VAL A 117 13.81 16.82 19.40
CA VAL A 117 12.47 16.22 19.46
C VAL A 117 12.07 16.09 20.94
N THR A 118 10.96 16.70 21.31
CA THR A 118 10.48 16.73 22.71
C THR A 118 9.18 15.96 22.90
N VAL A 119 8.85 15.59 24.15
CA VAL A 119 7.55 15.05 24.52
C VAL A 119 6.43 16.00 24.15
N ASP A 120 6.67 17.30 24.25
CA ASP A 120 5.69 18.33 23.92
C ASP A 120 5.37 18.38 22.41
N ASP A 121 6.39 18.16 21.53
CA ASP A 121 6.18 18.01 20.08
C ASP A 121 5.38 16.74 19.77
N VAL A 122 5.68 15.64 20.46
CA VAL A 122 4.92 14.39 20.30
C VAL A 122 3.45 14.62 20.67
N ILE A 123 3.18 15.12 21.85
CA ILE A 123 1.79 15.39 22.33
C ILE A 123 1.07 16.31 21.36
N TRP A 124 1.72 17.40 20.96
CA TRP A 124 1.14 18.37 20.03
C TRP A 124 0.80 17.74 18.67
N SER A 125 1.67 16.89 18.13
CA SER A 125 1.43 16.20 16.84
C SER A 125 0.15 15.39 16.85
N TYR A 126 -0.07 14.62 17.93
CA TYR A 126 -1.30 13.84 18.11
C TYR A 126 -2.53 14.73 18.33
N GLN A 127 -2.42 15.75 19.19
CA GLN A 127 -3.52 16.67 19.49
C GLN A 127 -3.96 17.46 18.26
N LYS A 128 -3.01 17.91 17.44
CA LYS A 128 -3.26 18.58 16.16
C LYS A 128 -4.13 17.72 15.23
N ILE A 129 -3.77 16.42 15.07
CA ILE A 129 -4.52 15.49 14.23
C ILE A 129 -5.92 15.25 14.82
N ILE A 130 -6.03 15.04 16.13
CA ILE A 130 -7.30 14.80 16.82
C ILE A 130 -8.24 16.00 16.67
N ALA A 131 -7.69 17.22 16.74
CA ALA A 131 -8.45 18.47 16.64
C ALA A 131 -8.93 18.81 15.21
N ASP A 132 -8.31 18.23 14.18
CA ASP A 132 -8.69 18.49 12.78
C ASP A 132 -9.74 17.48 12.28
N PRO A 133 -11.03 17.88 12.15
CA PRO A 133 -12.07 16.97 11.66
C PRO A 133 -11.91 16.59 10.18
N LYS A 134 -11.07 17.30 9.42
CA LYS A 134 -10.81 17.03 8.00
C LYS A 134 -9.63 16.07 7.79
N SER A 135 -8.81 15.85 8.82
CA SER A 135 -7.67 14.95 8.74
C SER A 135 -8.14 13.48 8.60
N PRO A 136 -7.78 12.77 7.52
CA PRO A 136 -8.06 11.34 7.40
C PRO A 136 -7.25 10.52 8.42
N VAL A 137 -6.11 11.04 8.89
CA VAL A 137 -5.25 10.43 9.90
C VAL A 137 -5.93 10.36 11.26
N ARG A 138 -6.89 11.27 11.54
CA ARG A 138 -7.69 11.31 12.77
C ARG A 138 -8.38 9.97 13.05
N ALA A 139 -8.77 9.23 12.02
CA ALA A 139 -9.40 7.92 12.19
C ALA A 139 -8.53 6.93 12.96
N TYR A 140 -7.20 7.02 12.82
CA TYR A 140 -6.25 6.19 13.56
C TYR A 140 -6.19 6.52 15.05
N LEU A 141 -6.63 7.69 15.46
CA LEU A 141 -6.60 8.19 16.83
C LEU A 141 -7.99 8.21 17.51
N SER A 142 -9.00 7.60 16.86
CA SER A 142 -10.40 7.63 17.35
C SER A 142 -10.60 7.00 18.73
N LYS A 143 -9.68 6.13 19.17
CA LYS A 143 -9.70 5.50 20.51
C LYS A 143 -8.94 6.31 21.57
N VAL A 144 -8.21 7.37 21.21
CA VAL A 144 -7.44 8.18 22.15
C VAL A 144 -8.38 9.11 22.91
N LYS A 145 -8.38 9.00 24.25
CA LYS A 145 -9.15 9.82 25.18
C LYS A 145 -8.34 11.03 25.65
N SER A 146 -7.11 10.79 26.12
CA SER A 146 -6.20 11.84 26.57
C SER A 146 -4.75 11.46 26.31
N ILE A 147 -3.88 12.48 26.27
CA ILE A 147 -2.42 12.34 26.16
C ILE A 147 -1.81 13.28 27.19
N GLU A 148 -0.95 12.76 28.05
CA GLU A 148 -0.38 13.48 29.18
C GLU A 148 1.14 13.36 29.19
N LYS A 149 1.83 14.46 29.50
CA LYS A 149 3.26 14.44 29.83
C LYS A 149 3.44 13.88 31.22
N VAL A 150 4.24 12.82 31.36
CA VAL A 150 4.55 12.20 32.66
C VAL A 150 5.92 12.63 33.17
N ALA A 151 6.88 12.80 32.26
CA ALA A 151 8.21 13.32 32.52
C ALA A 151 8.75 13.98 31.23
N ASP A 152 9.96 14.55 31.27
CA ASP A 152 10.55 15.20 30.10
C ASP A 152 10.87 14.24 28.92
N ASP A 153 11.01 12.95 29.24
CA ASP A 153 11.21 11.87 28.27
C ASP A 153 10.02 10.91 28.19
N LYS A 154 8.88 11.20 28.87
CA LYS A 154 7.81 10.20 29.04
C LYS A 154 6.43 10.79 28.87
N LEU A 155 5.59 10.11 28.08
CA LEU A 155 4.18 10.46 27.88
C LEU A 155 3.28 9.25 28.09
N ARG A 156 2.00 9.53 28.39
CA ARG A 156 0.95 8.53 28.63
C ARG A 156 -0.25 8.80 27.73
N PHE A 157 -0.73 7.76 27.07
CA PHE A 157 -2.02 7.75 26.39
C PHE A 157 -3.05 7.02 27.25
N SER A 158 -4.25 7.62 27.39
CA SER A 158 -5.43 6.93 27.89
C SER A 158 -6.39 6.70 26.71
N LEU A 159 -6.91 5.49 26.59
CA LEU A 159 -7.82 5.10 25.52
C LEU A 159 -9.26 4.97 26.02
N THR A 160 -10.23 5.17 25.15
CA THR A 160 -11.66 5.00 25.45
C THR A 160 -12.09 3.54 25.54
N VAL A 161 -11.35 2.65 24.92
CA VAL A 161 -11.58 1.19 24.88
C VAL A 161 -10.24 0.47 24.86
N PRO A 162 -10.19 -0.80 25.31
CA PRO A 162 -8.99 -1.63 25.18
C PRO A 162 -8.46 -1.69 23.75
N PHE A 163 -7.13 -1.60 23.60
CA PHE A 163 -6.50 -1.73 22.28
C PHE A 163 -5.06 -2.25 22.40
N ALA A 164 -4.90 -3.56 22.39
CA ALA A 164 -3.61 -4.24 22.55
C ALA A 164 -2.62 -4.02 21.37
N ALA A 165 -3.09 -3.53 20.22
CA ALA A 165 -2.26 -3.19 19.06
C ALA A 165 -1.93 -1.68 19.01
N PHE A 166 -2.04 -0.94 20.11
CA PHE A 166 -1.81 0.50 20.10
C PHE A 166 -0.35 0.86 19.84
N ASP A 167 0.60 0.06 20.28
CA ASP A 167 2.02 0.20 19.96
C ASP A 167 2.28 0.13 18.44
N ARG A 168 1.49 -0.66 17.71
CA ARG A 168 1.51 -0.73 16.24
C ARG A 168 0.81 0.47 15.61
N GLN A 169 -0.28 0.93 16.23
CA GLN A 169 -1.08 2.05 15.73
C GLN A 169 -0.28 3.35 15.71
N VAL A 170 0.54 3.60 16.72
CA VAL A 170 1.37 4.82 16.81
C VAL A 170 2.48 4.87 15.76
N SER A 171 2.78 3.76 15.08
CA SER A 171 3.71 3.72 13.94
C SER A 171 3.17 4.39 12.68
N LEU A 172 1.90 4.77 12.66
CA LEU A 172 1.26 5.48 11.54
C LEU A 172 1.27 7.00 11.73
N ILE A 173 1.68 7.49 12.89
CA ILE A 173 1.59 8.92 13.25
C ILE A 173 2.96 9.56 13.23
N SER A 174 3.19 10.41 12.26
CA SER A 174 4.44 11.17 12.11
C SER A 174 4.54 12.27 13.16
N ILE A 175 5.73 12.42 13.76
CA ILE A 175 6.01 13.47 14.74
C ILE A 175 6.51 14.72 14.03
N LEU A 176 5.94 15.86 14.39
CA LEU A 176 6.15 17.14 13.75
C LEU A 176 6.75 18.16 14.74
N PRO A 177 7.67 19.03 14.28
CA PRO A 177 8.20 20.13 15.09
C PRO A 177 7.14 21.23 15.23
N ARG A 178 6.52 21.32 16.42
CA ARG A 178 5.45 22.26 16.69
C ARG A 178 5.77 23.69 16.23
N LYS A 179 6.91 24.22 16.70
CA LYS A 179 7.31 25.61 16.40
C LYS A 179 7.43 25.86 14.89
N ALA A 180 8.19 25.02 14.19
CA ALA A 180 8.41 25.18 12.75
C ALA A 180 7.11 24.98 11.95
N TYR A 181 6.23 24.08 12.41
CA TYR A 181 4.93 23.88 11.77
C TYR A 181 4.02 25.08 11.91
N GLU A 182 3.91 25.65 13.11
CA GLU A 182 3.10 26.84 13.38
C GLU A 182 3.65 28.09 12.64
N GLU A 183 4.97 28.28 12.60
CA GLU A 183 5.62 29.37 11.87
C GLU A 183 5.42 29.30 10.35
N ARG A 184 5.46 28.10 9.77
CA ARG A 184 5.32 27.90 8.31
C ARG A 184 3.86 27.83 7.85
N GLY A 185 2.95 27.46 8.72
CA GLY A 185 1.53 27.33 8.40
C GLY A 185 1.31 26.47 7.15
N ALA A 186 0.53 26.96 6.18
CA ALA A 186 0.26 26.28 4.91
C ALA A 186 1.53 25.99 4.07
N GLY A 187 2.61 26.74 4.28
CA GLY A 187 3.90 26.52 3.61
C GLY A 187 4.67 25.31 4.11
N PHE A 188 4.26 24.69 5.23
CA PHE A 188 4.93 23.52 5.78
C PHE A 188 4.95 22.36 4.79
N ALA A 189 3.84 22.11 4.07
CA ALA A 189 3.75 21.05 3.07
C ALA A 189 4.72 21.21 1.89
N GLN A 190 5.22 22.42 1.62
CA GLN A 190 6.20 22.67 0.55
C GLN A 190 7.64 22.54 1.03
N ASN A 191 7.91 22.87 2.28
CA ASN A 191 9.22 22.81 2.90
C ASN A 191 9.11 22.16 4.29
N PRO A 192 8.84 20.84 4.33
CA PRO A 192 8.62 20.15 5.60
C PRO A 192 9.92 20.01 6.40
N ILE A 193 9.76 19.93 7.71
CA ILE A 193 10.81 19.55 8.66
C ILE A 193 10.33 18.29 9.36
N GLY A 194 11.12 17.22 9.29
CA GLY A 194 10.90 15.97 10.02
C GLY A 194 12.10 15.64 10.91
N SER A 195 12.09 14.44 11.47
CA SER A 195 13.18 13.87 12.27
C SER A 195 13.77 12.60 11.65
N GLY A 196 13.25 12.19 10.48
CA GLY A 196 13.60 10.96 9.80
C GLY A 196 14.99 10.99 9.14
N PRO A 197 15.38 9.87 8.49
CA PRO A 197 16.73 9.71 7.92
C PRO A 197 17.04 10.64 6.74
N TYR A 198 16.02 11.18 6.09
CA TYR A 198 16.19 12.09 4.96
C TYR A 198 15.38 13.38 5.15
N LYS A 199 15.94 14.50 4.70
CA LYS A 199 15.27 15.80 4.63
C LYS A 199 14.92 16.16 3.19
N VAL A 200 13.83 16.90 3.00
CA VAL A 200 13.38 17.36 1.67
C VAL A 200 14.29 18.47 1.18
N VAL A 201 14.83 18.31 -0.04
CA VAL A 201 15.56 19.34 -0.78
C VAL A 201 14.56 20.13 -1.62
N ARG A 202 13.70 19.44 -2.35
CA ARG A 202 12.63 20.03 -3.15
C ARG A 202 11.56 19.03 -3.50
N TRP A 203 10.36 19.54 -3.73
CA TRP A 203 9.26 18.83 -4.35
C TRP A 203 8.79 19.63 -5.56
N VAL A 204 8.81 19.00 -6.73
CA VAL A 204 8.23 19.53 -7.96
C VAL A 204 7.07 18.60 -8.32
N LYS A 205 5.85 19.13 -8.23
CA LYS A 205 4.64 18.34 -8.42
C LYS A 205 4.65 17.60 -9.75
N ASP A 206 4.30 16.32 -9.72
CA ASP A 206 4.26 15.39 -10.86
C ASP A 206 5.62 15.15 -11.57
N ASP A 207 6.72 15.69 -11.03
CA ASP A 207 8.08 15.45 -11.53
C ASP A 207 8.92 14.68 -10.53
N ARG A 208 9.16 15.20 -9.32
CA ARG A 208 9.99 14.54 -8.32
C ARG A 208 9.84 15.07 -6.91
N VAL A 209 10.09 14.18 -5.94
CA VAL A 209 10.50 14.52 -4.57
C VAL A 209 11.96 14.16 -4.42
N GLU A 210 12.81 15.13 -4.10
CA GLU A 210 14.24 14.96 -3.89
C GLU A 210 14.58 15.09 -2.40
N LEU A 211 15.22 14.05 -1.87
CA LEU A 211 15.58 13.91 -0.47
C LEU A 211 17.11 13.85 -0.32
N GLU A 212 17.64 14.49 0.70
CA GLU A 212 19.06 14.47 1.11
C GLU A 212 19.21 13.75 2.45
N ALA A 213 20.26 12.93 2.58
CA ALA A 213 20.57 12.23 3.83
C ALA A 213 20.77 13.21 4.99
N PHE A 214 20.11 12.94 6.10
CA PHE A 214 20.30 13.71 7.34
C PHE A 214 21.46 13.13 8.15
N ALA A 215 22.60 13.83 8.13
CA ALA A 215 23.80 13.37 8.84
C ALA A 215 23.60 13.27 10.37
N GLY A 216 22.68 14.08 10.93
CA GLY A 216 22.35 14.11 12.35
C GLY A 216 21.27 13.10 12.76
N TYR A 217 20.90 12.15 11.89
CA TYR A 217 19.86 11.18 12.20
C TYR A 217 20.23 10.28 13.38
N HIS A 218 19.37 10.21 14.38
CA HIS A 218 19.61 9.43 15.63
C HIS A 218 19.77 7.93 15.42
N GLY A 219 19.30 7.39 14.29
CA GLY A 219 19.49 6.00 13.89
C GLY A 219 20.74 5.76 13.04
N GLY A 220 21.66 6.75 12.97
CA GLY A 220 22.85 6.74 12.12
C GLY A 220 22.57 7.27 10.69
N ALA A 221 23.54 8.01 10.14
CA ALA A 221 23.41 8.64 8.83
C ALA A 221 23.18 7.62 7.70
N PRO A 222 22.23 7.85 6.77
CA PRO A 222 22.07 7.03 5.59
C PRO A 222 23.32 6.99 4.72
N LYS A 223 23.58 5.85 4.06
CA LYS A 223 24.73 5.70 3.16
C LYS A 223 24.49 6.30 1.77
N ILE A 224 23.25 6.33 1.33
CA ILE A 224 22.83 6.97 0.07
C ILE A 224 22.63 8.46 0.35
N LYS A 225 23.37 9.31 -0.35
CA LYS A 225 23.31 10.76 -0.12
C LYS A 225 22.03 11.41 -0.59
N THR A 226 21.49 10.94 -1.72
CA THR A 226 20.29 11.51 -2.35
C THR A 226 19.33 10.42 -2.76
N VAL A 227 18.07 10.56 -2.42
CA VAL A 227 16.97 9.69 -2.90
C VAL A 227 16.00 10.55 -3.67
N ILE A 228 15.64 10.11 -4.88
CA ILE A 228 14.66 10.79 -5.73
C ILE A 228 13.48 9.85 -5.97
N PHE A 229 12.30 10.26 -5.56
CA PHE A 229 11.04 9.65 -5.99
C PHE A 229 10.59 10.38 -7.26
N ARG A 230 10.65 9.70 -8.41
CA ARG A 230 10.26 10.22 -9.72
C ARG A 230 9.04 9.45 -10.22
N PRO A 231 7.83 10.00 -10.13
CA PRO A 231 6.61 9.31 -10.56
C PRO A 231 6.61 9.03 -12.06
N VAL A 232 6.28 7.78 -12.43
CA VAL A 232 6.11 7.36 -13.82
C VAL A 232 4.82 6.54 -13.91
N PRO A 233 3.70 7.14 -14.34
CA PRO A 233 2.39 6.47 -14.33
C PRO A 233 2.29 5.21 -15.17
N SER A 234 2.87 5.23 -16.38
CA SER A 234 2.83 4.08 -17.30
C SER A 234 3.74 2.94 -16.85
N GLU A 235 3.19 1.73 -16.70
CA GLU A 235 3.94 0.52 -16.35
C GLU A 235 5.05 0.19 -17.35
N SER A 236 4.76 0.33 -18.65
CA SER A 236 5.73 0.09 -19.71
C SER A 236 6.85 1.14 -19.69
N ALA A 237 6.53 2.41 -19.41
CA ALA A 237 7.52 3.46 -19.27
C ALA A 237 8.40 3.26 -18.03
N ARG A 238 7.85 2.79 -16.87
CA ARG A 238 8.66 2.43 -15.69
C ARG A 238 9.66 1.33 -16.02
N ALA A 239 9.20 0.26 -16.70
CA ALA A 239 10.08 -0.84 -17.11
C ALA A 239 11.14 -0.40 -18.13
N ALA A 240 10.82 0.52 -19.04
CA ALA A 240 11.77 1.11 -19.98
C ALA A 240 12.83 1.97 -19.26
N ALA A 241 12.40 2.84 -18.34
CA ALA A 241 13.30 3.68 -17.53
C ALA A 241 14.27 2.87 -16.67
N LEU A 242 13.82 1.75 -16.07
CA LEU A 242 14.72 0.82 -15.37
C LEU A 242 15.70 0.18 -16.37
N SER A 243 15.23 -0.21 -17.53
CA SER A 243 16.04 -0.86 -18.57
C SER A 243 17.08 0.05 -19.20
N SER A 244 16.81 1.35 -19.31
CA SER A 244 17.78 2.36 -19.80
C SER A 244 18.75 2.85 -18.71
N GLY A 245 18.45 2.53 -17.45
CA GLY A 245 19.23 3.00 -16.31
C GLY A 245 18.84 4.39 -15.81
N GLU A 246 17.75 4.97 -16.26
CA GLU A 246 17.25 6.26 -15.77
C GLU A 246 16.72 6.18 -14.33
N VAL A 247 16.25 5.01 -13.91
CA VAL A 247 15.80 4.74 -12.54
C VAL A 247 16.45 3.47 -12.02
N ASP A 248 16.54 3.35 -10.68
CA ASP A 248 17.25 2.27 -10.01
C ASP A 248 16.30 1.22 -9.44
N ILE A 249 15.10 1.64 -9.01
CA ILE A 249 14.06 0.78 -8.45
C ILE A 249 12.72 1.09 -9.10
N VAL A 250 12.03 0.05 -9.55
CA VAL A 250 10.63 0.09 -9.98
C VAL A 250 9.80 -0.80 -9.06
N PRO A 251 8.98 -0.22 -8.16
CA PRO A 251 8.06 -1.00 -7.33
C PRO A 251 6.86 -1.50 -8.15
N LEU A 252 6.24 -2.58 -7.67
CA LEU A 252 5.02 -3.18 -8.24
C LEU A 252 5.16 -3.47 -9.75
N LEU A 253 6.22 -4.20 -10.11
CA LEU A 253 6.46 -4.61 -11.49
C LEU A 253 5.33 -5.55 -11.96
N PRO A 254 4.68 -5.26 -13.10
CA PRO A 254 3.62 -6.11 -13.62
C PRO A 254 4.09 -7.55 -13.88
N PRO A 255 3.27 -8.58 -13.56
CA PRO A 255 3.64 -9.98 -13.76
C PRO A 255 4.12 -10.32 -15.18
N ALA A 256 3.53 -9.67 -16.20
CA ALA A 256 3.92 -9.85 -17.60
C ALA A 256 5.36 -9.39 -17.91
N LEU A 257 5.92 -8.50 -17.06
CA LEU A 257 7.26 -7.95 -17.26
C LEU A 257 8.33 -8.61 -16.38
N VAL A 258 7.93 -9.43 -15.40
CA VAL A 258 8.84 -10.06 -14.43
C VAL A 258 9.93 -10.88 -15.13
N ASP A 259 9.55 -11.83 -15.99
CA ASP A 259 10.51 -12.72 -16.66
C ASP A 259 11.47 -11.94 -17.56
N ARG A 260 10.95 -10.95 -18.31
CA ARG A 260 11.75 -10.08 -19.17
C ARG A 260 12.75 -9.23 -18.38
N MET A 261 12.36 -8.73 -17.22
CA MET A 261 13.26 -7.93 -16.38
C MET A 261 14.29 -8.80 -15.67
N SER A 262 13.90 -10.00 -15.17
CA SER A 262 14.79 -10.94 -14.50
C SER A 262 15.91 -11.48 -15.44
N SER A 263 15.63 -11.58 -16.74
CA SER A 263 16.63 -12.06 -17.71
C SER A 263 17.59 -10.96 -18.22
N ARG A 264 17.37 -9.70 -17.81
CA ARG A 264 18.15 -8.57 -18.31
C ARG A 264 19.43 -8.38 -17.48
N LYS A 265 20.59 -8.35 -18.14
CA LYS A 265 21.89 -8.10 -17.49
C LYS A 265 21.90 -6.74 -16.76
N GLY A 266 22.39 -6.73 -15.54
CA GLY A 266 22.48 -5.53 -14.70
C GLY A 266 21.21 -5.22 -13.91
N LEU A 267 20.20 -6.08 -14.02
CA LEU A 267 18.93 -5.99 -13.29
C LEU A 267 18.60 -7.33 -12.63
N HIS A 268 17.91 -7.25 -11.51
CA HIS A 268 17.22 -8.39 -10.91
C HIS A 268 15.80 -8.03 -10.53
N VAL A 269 14.98 -9.03 -10.30
CA VAL A 269 13.62 -8.87 -9.78
C VAL A 269 13.54 -9.55 -8.43
N GLU A 270 13.27 -8.75 -7.40
CA GLU A 270 12.96 -9.26 -6.06
C GLU A 270 11.46 -9.47 -5.93
N LYS A 271 11.07 -10.64 -5.43
CA LYS A 271 9.67 -11.00 -5.16
C LYS A 271 9.47 -11.12 -3.66
N VAL A 272 8.46 -10.44 -3.12
CA VAL A 272 8.14 -10.49 -1.69
C VAL A 272 6.65 -10.78 -1.50
N ALA A 273 6.33 -11.72 -0.62
CA ALA A 273 4.96 -11.93 -0.17
C ALA A 273 4.53 -10.70 0.66
N SER A 274 3.52 -9.99 0.20
CA SER A 274 3.04 -8.78 0.86
C SER A 274 2.16 -9.10 2.07
N ASN A 275 1.75 -8.08 2.80
CA ASN A 275 0.73 -8.23 3.84
C ASN A 275 -0.71 -8.23 3.28
N ARG A 276 -0.87 -8.16 1.97
CA ARG A 276 -2.17 -8.06 1.29
C ARG A 276 -2.73 -9.43 0.93
N VAL A 277 -4.02 -9.62 1.24
CA VAL A 277 -4.76 -10.85 0.96
C VAL A 277 -5.98 -10.54 0.12
N LEU A 278 -6.09 -11.20 -1.02
CA LEU A 278 -7.26 -11.12 -1.91
C LEU A 278 -8.33 -12.10 -1.45
N TYR A 279 -9.58 -11.65 -1.40
CA TYR A 279 -10.73 -12.44 -0.96
C TYR A 279 -12.00 -12.09 -1.74
N LEU A 280 -12.98 -12.98 -1.68
CA LEU A 280 -14.38 -12.71 -2.04
C LEU A 280 -15.17 -12.48 -0.75
N GLY A 281 -15.92 -11.38 -0.70
CA GLY A 281 -16.86 -11.10 0.37
C GLY A 281 -18.30 -11.27 -0.11
N PHE A 282 -19.21 -11.56 0.81
CA PHE A 282 -20.62 -11.80 0.52
C PHE A 282 -21.53 -10.87 1.31
N ASP A 283 -22.51 -10.29 0.66
CA ASP A 283 -23.65 -9.71 1.36
C ASP A 283 -24.56 -10.86 1.83
N VAL A 284 -24.41 -11.24 3.10
CA VAL A 284 -25.21 -12.34 3.67
C VAL A 284 -26.69 -11.96 3.92
N ASN A 285 -27.07 -10.69 3.73
CA ASN A 285 -28.48 -10.28 3.73
C ASN A 285 -29.16 -10.59 2.38
N ASN A 286 -28.37 -10.83 1.33
CA ASN A 286 -28.89 -11.32 0.07
C ASN A 286 -29.46 -12.74 0.27
N PRO A 287 -30.75 -13.01 -0.10
CA PRO A 287 -31.40 -14.28 0.18
C PRO A 287 -30.64 -15.52 -0.35
N VAL A 288 -29.98 -15.39 -1.51
CA VAL A 288 -29.18 -16.45 -2.12
C VAL A 288 -27.91 -16.70 -1.31
N LEU A 289 -27.20 -15.63 -0.94
CA LEU A 289 -25.91 -15.70 -0.25
C LEU A 289 -26.04 -15.82 1.27
N SER A 290 -27.23 -15.74 1.85
CA SER A 290 -27.49 -16.07 3.26
C SER A 290 -27.19 -17.55 3.56
N ASN A 291 -27.31 -18.42 2.56
CA ASN A 291 -27.10 -19.85 2.70
C ASN A 291 -25.61 -20.20 2.81
N VAL A 292 -25.20 -20.71 3.97
CA VAL A 292 -23.80 -21.07 4.24
C VAL A 292 -23.29 -22.18 3.32
N LYS A 293 -24.12 -23.19 2.97
CA LYS A 293 -23.71 -24.27 2.07
C LYS A 293 -23.36 -23.74 0.68
N LEU A 294 -24.08 -22.74 0.18
CA LEU A 294 -23.75 -22.14 -1.10
C LEU A 294 -22.42 -21.37 -1.04
N ARG A 295 -22.15 -20.64 0.04
CA ARG A 295 -20.84 -19.95 0.22
C ARG A 295 -19.69 -20.95 0.35
N GLN A 296 -19.89 -22.08 1.07
CA GLN A 296 -18.94 -23.19 1.14
C GLN A 296 -18.75 -23.86 -0.22
N ALA A 297 -19.79 -24.00 -1.02
CA ALA A 297 -19.70 -24.50 -2.40
C ALA A 297 -18.83 -23.58 -3.28
N ILE A 298 -19.03 -22.26 -3.18
CA ILE A 298 -18.19 -21.27 -3.87
C ILE A 298 -16.73 -21.45 -3.44
N ASP A 299 -16.47 -21.58 -2.15
CA ASP A 299 -15.11 -21.74 -1.61
C ASP A 299 -14.41 -23.00 -2.14
N MET A 300 -15.11 -24.13 -2.16
CA MET A 300 -14.59 -25.42 -2.67
C MET A 300 -14.48 -25.47 -4.21
N SER A 301 -15.23 -24.64 -4.92
CA SER A 301 -15.22 -24.63 -6.40
C SER A 301 -13.96 -24.00 -7.00
N ILE A 302 -13.20 -23.21 -6.26
CA ILE A 302 -12.11 -22.35 -6.78
C ILE A 302 -10.75 -23.06 -6.64
N ASP A 303 -10.10 -23.35 -7.77
CA ASP A 303 -8.71 -23.83 -7.80
C ASP A 303 -7.71 -22.67 -7.62
N ARG A 304 -7.39 -22.39 -6.36
CA ARG A 304 -6.43 -21.34 -5.98
C ARG A 304 -5.02 -21.61 -6.50
N ASN A 305 -4.63 -22.89 -6.57
CA ASN A 305 -3.31 -23.25 -7.09
C ASN A 305 -3.20 -22.95 -8.58
N ALA A 306 -4.22 -23.27 -9.37
CA ALA A 306 -4.24 -22.93 -10.79
C ALA A 306 -4.20 -21.41 -11.01
N ILE A 307 -4.96 -20.63 -10.22
CA ILE A 307 -4.93 -19.17 -10.28
C ILE A 307 -3.51 -18.66 -9.98
N THR A 308 -2.91 -19.07 -8.87
CA THR A 308 -1.62 -18.52 -8.43
C THR A 308 -0.44 -18.95 -9.28
N THR A 309 -0.43 -20.22 -9.78
CA THR A 309 0.69 -20.74 -10.56
C THR A 309 0.59 -20.41 -12.05
N ARG A 310 -0.60 -20.57 -12.66
CA ARG A 310 -0.77 -20.40 -14.10
C ARG A 310 -1.10 -18.96 -14.51
N LEU A 311 -2.06 -18.35 -13.82
CA LEU A 311 -2.50 -16.98 -14.16
C LEU A 311 -1.54 -15.95 -13.58
N LEU A 312 -1.27 -16.01 -12.28
CA LEU A 312 -0.40 -15.04 -11.59
C LEU A 312 1.11 -15.35 -11.72
N ARG A 313 1.49 -16.45 -12.39
CA ARG A 313 2.91 -16.85 -12.60
C ARG A 313 3.73 -16.88 -11.31
N GLY A 314 3.12 -17.36 -10.22
CA GLY A 314 3.74 -17.45 -8.90
C GLY A 314 3.69 -16.14 -8.08
N LEU A 315 2.98 -15.11 -8.53
CA LEU A 315 2.77 -13.88 -7.75
C LEU A 315 1.54 -13.98 -6.83
N GLY A 316 1.39 -15.13 -6.19
CA GLY A 316 0.35 -15.37 -5.19
C GLY A 316 0.61 -16.68 -4.45
N HIS A 317 0.24 -16.72 -3.17
CA HIS A 317 0.29 -17.92 -2.33
C HIS A 317 -1.10 -18.20 -1.75
N PRO A 318 -1.73 -19.37 -2.04
CA PRO A 318 -3.00 -19.74 -1.42
C PRO A 318 -2.89 -19.75 0.11
N ILE A 319 -3.82 -19.07 0.79
CA ILE A 319 -3.92 -19.07 2.26
C ILE A 319 -5.38 -19.21 2.70
N GLY A 320 -5.62 -19.50 3.99
CA GLY A 320 -6.96 -19.80 4.52
C GLY A 320 -7.60 -18.70 5.36
N GLN A 321 -6.97 -17.52 5.49
CA GLN A 321 -7.44 -16.44 6.35
C GLN A 321 -7.11 -15.07 5.76
N VAL A 322 -7.80 -14.01 6.20
CA VAL A 322 -7.71 -12.66 5.62
C VAL A 322 -6.44 -11.89 6.02
N VAL A 323 -5.52 -12.53 6.71
CA VAL A 323 -4.21 -11.98 7.10
C VAL A 323 -3.07 -12.82 6.52
N ALA A 324 -2.03 -12.15 6.08
CA ALA A 324 -0.82 -12.78 5.52
C ALA A 324 0.10 -13.31 6.64
N PRO A 325 1.02 -14.25 6.34
CA PRO A 325 1.93 -14.84 7.32
C PRO A 325 2.74 -13.85 8.14
N VAL A 326 3.08 -12.70 7.59
CA VAL A 326 3.83 -11.62 8.24
C VAL A 326 2.98 -10.78 9.21
N THR A 327 1.66 -10.97 9.20
CA THR A 327 0.72 -10.20 10.03
C THR A 327 0.51 -10.88 11.39
N PHE A 328 0.58 -10.11 12.48
CA PHE A 328 0.26 -10.63 13.81
C PHE A 328 -1.17 -11.20 13.83
N GLY A 329 -1.33 -12.40 14.38
CA GLY A 329 -2.61 -13.10 14.41
C GLY A 329 -2.82 -14.04 13.23
N TYR A 330 -1.83 -14.20 12.34
CA TYR A 330 -1.81 -15.32 11.39
C TYR A 330 -1.66 -16.65 12.12
N ASP A 331 -2.50 -17.64 11.74
CA ASP A 331 -2.45 -19.00 12.25
C ASP A 331 -2.09 -19.97 11.12
N PRO A 332 -0.89 -20.60 11.14
CA PRO A 332 -0.47 -21.53 10.10
C PRO A 332 -1.29 -22.83 10.06
N ALA A 333 -2.11 -23.11 11.08
CA ALA A 333 -3.03 -24.25 11.10
C ALA A 333 -4.26 -24.02 10.21
N ILE A 334 -4.64 -22.80 9.96
CA ILE A 334 -5.79 -22.44 9.09
C ILE A 334 -5.37 -22.53 7.62
N LYS A 335 -5.55 -23.70 7.03
CA LYS A 335 -5.20 -23.98 5.63
C LYS A 335 -6.27 -23.46 4.66
N PRO A 336 -5.92 -23.10 3.42
CA PRO A 336 -6.90 -22.78 2.38
C PRO A 336 -7.80 -23.98 2.13
N THR A 337 -9.05 -23.69 1.75
CA THR A 337 -9.99 -24.74 1.35
C THR A 337 -9.48 -25.44 0.10
N ALA A 338 -9.45 -26.78 0.14
CA ALA A 338 -9.03 -27.58 -1.00
C ALA A 338 -10.06 -27.49 -2.14
N TYR A 339 -9.57 -27.36 -3.36
CA TYR A 339 -10.41 -27.42 -4.56
C TYR A 339 -11.05 -28.80 -4.69
N ASN A 340 -12.38 -28.85 -4.78
CA ASN A 340 -13.15 -30.07 -5.02
C ASN A 340 -14.46 -29.73 -5.71
N ALA A 341 -14.47 -29.81 -7.04
CA ALA A 341 -15.64 -29.46 -7.85
C ALA A 341 -16.83 -30.40 -7.59
N ASP A 342 -16.61 -31.69 -7.28
CA ASP A 342 -17.71 -32.64 -7.04
C ASP A 342 -18.38 -32.36 -5.68
N ALA A 343 -17.59 -32.12 -4.63
CA ALA A 343 -18.11 -31.69 -3.34
C ALA A 343 -18.85 -30.34 -3.46
N ALA A 344 -18.32 -29.41 -4.25
CA ALA A 344 -18.97 -28.14 -4.51
C ALA A 344 -20.35 -28.32 -5.19
N ARG A 345 -20.44 -29.15 -6.25
CA ARG A 345 -21.73 -29.48 -6.91
C ARG A 345 -22.74 -30.07 -5.94
N LYS A 346 -22.27 -30.99 -5.06
CA LYS A 346 -23.14 -31.58 -4.02
C LYS A 346 -23.68 -30.49 -3.08
N LEU A 347 -22.82 -29.58 -2.59
CA LEU A 347 -23.24 -28.47 -1.73
C LEU A 347 -24.18 -27.49 -2.43
N VAL A 348 -23.95 -27.18 -3.72
CA VAL A 348 -24.87 -26.35 -4.52
C VAL A 348 -26.27 -26.99 -4.52
N LYS A 349 -26.36 -28.32 -4.79
CA LYS A 349 -27.65 -29.04 -4.74
C LYS A 349 -28.28 -29.02 -3.35
N GLU A 350 -27.49 -29.28 -2.31
CA GLU A 350 -27.95 -29.31 -0.91
C GLU A 350 -28.35 -27.91 -0.39
N SER A 351 -27.82 -26.83 -0.97
CA SER A 351 -28.19 -25.46 -0.61
C SER A 351 -29.60 -25.08 -1.09
N GLY A 352 -30.16 -25.87 -2.02
CA GLY A 352 -31.45 -25.56 -2.64
C GLY A 352 -31.38 -24.42 -3.69
N TYR A 353 -30.19 -24.02 -4.10
CA TYR A 353 -29.99 -23.00 -5.14
C TYR A 353 -30.69 -23.36 -6.45
N LYS A 354 -31.40 -22.40 -7.05
CA LYS A 354 -32.24 -22.60 -8.24
C LYS A 354 -31.68 -22.00 -9.53
N GLY A 355 -30.47 -21.38 -9.46
CA GLY A 355 -29.86 -20.73 -10.60
C GLY A 355 -30.06 -19.21 -10.64
N GLU A 356 -30.51 -18.61 -9.53
CA GLU A 356 -30.65 -17.15 -9.41
C GLU A 356 -29.26 -16.49 -9.66
N PRO A 357 -29.19 -15.41 -10.44
CA PRO A 357 -27.92 -14.78 -10.74
C PRO A 357 -27.32 -14.13 -9.48
N ILE A 358 -26.05 -14.40 -9.23
CA ILE A 358 -25.26 -13.74 -8.19
C ILE A 358 -24.49 -12.59 -8.85
N VAL A 359 -24.77 -11.36 -8.45
CA VAL A 359 -24.01 -10.19 -8.88
C VAL A 359 -22.63 -10.27 -8.26
N PHE A 360 -21.59 -10.15 -9.10
CA PHE A 360 -20.19 -10.13 -8.67
C PHE A 360 -19.51 -8.82 -9.04
N GLN A 361 -19.26 -7.97 -8.04
CA GLN A 361 -18.70 -6.64 -8.18
C GLN A 361 -17.21 -6.63 -7.84
N TYR A 362 -16.38 -6.02 -8.70
CA TYR A 362 -14.93 -5.99 -8.49
C TYR A 362 -14.29 -4.75 -9.13
N PRO A 363 -13.13 -4.27 -8.60
CA PRO A 363 -12.40 -3.18 -9.21
C PRO A 363 -11.53 -3.67 -10.38
N ASN A 364 -11.70 -3.07 -11.58
CA ASN A 364 -11.03 -3.49 -12.81
C ASN A 364 -9.51 -3.27 -12.80
N ASN A 365 -9.05 -2.17 -12.22
CA ASN A 365 -7.70 -1.64 -12.41
C ASN A 365 -6.91 -1.50 -11.09
N ARG A 366 -7.23 -2.34 -10.09
CA ARG A 366 -6.63 -2.24 -8.75
C ARG A 366 -5.58 -3.30 -8.47
N TYR A 367 -5.74 -4.51 -9.00
CA TYR A 367 -4.89 -5.67 -8.72
C TYR A 367 -4.25 -6.19 -10.01
N ALA A 368 -3.04 -6.75 -9.89
CA ALA A 368 -2.40 -7.44 -10.99
C ALA A 368 -3.29 -8.58 -11.50
N PHE A 369 -3.61 -8.58 -12.79
CA PHE A 369 -4.54 -9.54 -13.40
C PHE A 369 -5.92 -9.62 -12.70
N GLY A 370 -6.39 -8.52 -12.09
CA GLY A 370 -7.63 -8.50 -11.31
C GLY A 370 -8.87 -8.94 -12.10
N GLU A 371 -9.00 -8.49 -13.34
CA GLU A 371 -10.07 -8.88 -14.27
C GLU A 371 -9.99 -10.37 -14.60
N GLU A 372 -8.81 -10.88 -14.93
CA GLU A 372 -8.60 -12.28 -15.30
C GLU A 372 -8.82 -13.21 -14.08
N VAL A 373 -8.44 -12.77 -12.88
CA VAL A 373 -8.75 -13.50 -11.64
C VAL A 373 -10.27 -13.55 -11.42
N ALA A 374 -10.98 -12.45 -11.61
CA ALA A 374 -12.43 -12.41 -11.49
C ALA A 374 -13.10 -13.34 -12.51
N GLN A 375 -12.64 -13.33 -13.76
CA GLN A 375 -13.13 -14.23 -14.81
C GLN A 375 -12.85 -15.70 -14.49
N ALA A 376 -11.66 -16.03 -13.96
CA ALA A 376 -11.31 -17.38 -13.55
C ALA A 376 -12.21 -17.88 -12.41
N VAL A 377 -12.45 -17.04 -11.39
CA VAL A 377 -13.38 -17.33 -10.29
C VAL A 377 -14.77 -17.65 -10.81
N VAL A 378 -15.31 -16.82 -11.71
CA VAL A 378 -16.63 -17.03 -12.33
C VAL A 378 -16.65 -18.30 -13.16
N GLY A 379 -15.59 -18.61 -13.90
CA GLY A 379 -15.45 -19.87 -14.64
C GLY A 379 -15.56 -21.11 -13.74
N TYR A 380 -14.88 -21.10 -12.60
CA TYR A 380 -14.98 -22.16 -11.59
C TYR A 380 -16.39 -22.30 -10.99
N MET A 381 -17.04 -21.17 -10.67
CA MET A 381 -18.40 -21.16 -10.13
C MET A 381 -19.42 -21.71 -11.14
N LYS A 382 -19.33 -21.30 -12.41
CA LYS A 382 -20.18 -21.80 -13.50
C LYS A 382 -20.01 -23.30 -13.73
N ALA A 383 -18.78 -23.84 -13.61
CA ALA A 383 -18.49 -25.27 -13.76
C ALA A 383 -19.19 -26.16 -12.71
N VAL A 384 -19.61 -25.59 -11.58
CA VAL A 384 -20.37 -26.30 -10.53
C VAL A 384 -21.84 -25.92 -10.49
N GLY A 385 -22.35 -25.16 -11.50
CA GLY A 385 -23.74 -24.82 -11.66
C GLY A 385 -24.18 -23.53 -10.95
N ILE A 386 -23.25 -22.65 -10.58
CA ILE A 386 -23.55 -21.34 -9.97
C ILE A 386 -23.55 -20.27 -11.05
N ASN A 387 -24.66 -19.55 -11.18
CA ASN A 387 -24.84 -18.46 -12.14
C ASN A 387 -24.30 -17.14 -11.58
N VAL A 388 -23.46 -16.45 -12.34
CA VAL A 388 -22.78 -15.21 -11.90
C VAL A 388 -22.84 -14.15 -12.97
N GLU A 389 -23.26 -12.94 -12.57
CA GLU A 389 -23.24 -11.73 -13.38
C GLU A 389 -22.06 -10.84 -12.94
N MET A 390 -21.07 -10.65 -13.82
CA MET A 390 -19.88 -9.84 -13.53
C MET A 390 -20.17 -8.36 -13.71
N GLN A 391 -19.77 -7.55 -12.73
CA GLN A 391 -19.84 -6.09 -12.73
C GLN A 391 -18.49 -5.49 -12.33
N GLY A 392 -17.60 -5.35 -13.30
CA GLY A 392 -16.35 -4.63 -13.14
C GLY A 392 -16.57 -3.12 -13.14
N MET A 393 -15.85 -2.40 -12.29
CA MET A 393 -15.91 -0.94 -12.22
C MET A 393 -14.57 -0.36 -11.80
N ASP A 394 -14.34 0.93 -12.06
CA ASP A 394 -13.15 1.61 -11.59
C ASP A 394 -13.06 1.62 -10.06
N TYR A 395 -11.85 1.53 -9.52
CA TYR A 395 -11.63 1.50 -8.06
C TYR A 395 -12.22 2.71 -7.34
N SER A 396 -12.18 3.89 -7.96
CA SER A 396 -12.77 5.12 -7.43
C SER A 396 -14.31 5.06 -7.27
N ALA A 397 -14.99 4.29 -8.12
CA ALA A 397 -16.42 4.00 -8.00
C ALA A 397 -16.68 2.85 -7.02
N PHE A 398 -15.84 1.82 -7.02
CA PHE A 398 -15.99 0.63 -6.17
C PHE A 398 -15.79 0.95 -4.68
N PHE A 399 -14.73 1.69 -4.34
CA PHE A 399 -14.31 1.88 -2.95
C PHE A 399 -15.37 2.56 -2.06
N PRO A 400 -16.09 3.63 -2.50
CA PRO A 400 -17.19 4.21 -1.75
C PRO A 400 -18.38 3.25 -1.53
N LEU A 401 -18.66 2.39 -2.50
CA LEU A 401 -19.71 1.38 -2.35
C LEU A 401 -19.33 0.32 -1.31
N TRP A 402 -18.09 -0.15 -1.36
CA TRP A 402 -17.57 -1.11 -0.39
C TRP A 402 -17.53 -0.53 1.03
N THR A 403 -17.00 0.68 1.20
CA THR A 403 -16.93 1.34 2.52
C THR A 403 -18.31 1.69 3.09
N GLY A 404 -19.28 1.98 2.21
CA GLY A 404 -20.65 2.32 2.58
C GLY A 404 -21.60 1.12 2.71
N LYS A 405 -21.13 -0.13 2.62
CA LYS A 405 -21.96 -1.36 2.58
C LYS A 405 -23.04 -1.32 1.49
N LYS A 406 -22.71 -0.80 0.31
CA LYS A 406 -23.65 -0.64 -0.82
C LYS A 406 -23.39 -1.64 -1.95
N LEU A 407 -22.41 -2.53 -1.79
CA LEU A 407 -22.23 -3.66 -2.71
C LEU A 407 -23.31 -4.70 -2.45
N ASN A 408 -23.89 -5.23 -3.52
CA ASN A 408 -24.96 -6.20 -3.45
C ASN A 408 -24.48 -7.53 -4.07
N GLY A 409 -24.60 -8.63 -3.34
CA GLY A 409 -24.18 -9.93 -3.81
C GLY A 409 -22.77 -10.30 -3.36
N MET A 410 -21.91 -10.64 -4.30
CA MET A 410 -20.50 -11.01 -4.06
C MET A 410 -19.57 -9.89 -4.52
N HIS A 411 -18.46 -9.71 -3.83
CA HIS A 411 -17.46 -8.74 -4.25
C HIS A 411 -16.04 -9.30 -4.08
N MET A 412 -15.09 -8.83 -4.89
CA MET A 412 -13.67 -9.10 -4.75
C MET A 412 -12.94 -7.88 -4.22
N PHE A 413 -12.17 -8.08 -3.17
CA PHE A 413 -11.32 -7.04 -2.60
C PHE A 413 -10.04 -7.62 -2.02
N ALA A 414 -9.02 -6.79 -1.80
CA ALA A 414 -7.83 -7.18 -1.08
C ALA A 414 -7.62 -6.30 0.15
N PHE A 415 -7.25 -6.91 1.27
CA PHE A 415 -6.97 -6.22 2.51
C PHE A 415 -5.50 -6.41 2.89
N GLY A 416 -4.82 -5.30 3.16
CA GLY A 416 -3.46 -5.27 3.70
C GLY A 416 -3.45 -4.38 4.95
N PRO A 417 -3.32 -4.95 6.16
CA PRO A 417 -3.39 -4.18 7.38
C PRO A 417 -2.16 -3.28 7.54
N SER A 418 -2.37 -1.96 7.56
CA SER A 418 -1.29 -0.97 7.65
C SER A 418 -0.45 -1.06 8.92
N ILE A 419 -0.99 -1.64 9.99
CA ILE A 419 -0.31 -1.91 11.26
C ILE A 419 0.21 -3.35 11.38
N MET A 420 0.08 -4.16 10.32
CA MET A 420 0.45 -5.59 10.28
C MET A 420 -0.08 -6.38 11.48
N ASP A 421 -1.34 -6.14 11.83
CA ASP A 421 -2.07 -6.78 12.93
C ASP A 421 -3.50 -7.15 12.52
N ALA A 422 -3.95 -8.32 12.97
CA ALA A 422 -5.28 -8.85 12.68
C ALA A 422 -6.42 -7.97 13.23
N ASP A 423 -6.19 -7.13 14.24
CA ASP A 423 -7.24 -6.24 14.76
C ASP A 423 -7.84 -5.35 13.67
N LEU A 424 -7.02 -4.90 12.71
CA LEU A 424 -7.51 -4.01 11.65
C LEU A 424 -8.51 -4.71 10.70
N PRO A 425 -8.24 -5.88 10.09
CA PRO A 425 -9.25 -6.59 9.33
C PRO A 425 -10.39 -7.14 10.19
N LEU A 426 -10.14 -7.55 11.44
CA LEU A 426 -11.20 -7.99 12.34
C LEU A 426 -12.20 -6.88 12.62
N GLY A 427 -11.75 -5.68 12.99
CA GLY A 427 -12.61 -4.52 13.18
C GLY A 427 -13.28 -4.00 11.92
N SER A 428 -12.67 -4.23 10.73
CA SER A 428 -13.21 -3.74 9.47
C SER A 428 -14.19 -4.70 8.79
N LEU A 429 -13.97 -6.01 8.90
CA LEU A 429 -14.66 -7.04 8.11
C LEU A 429 -15.53 -7.96 8.96
N TYR A 430 -15.20 -8.15 10.25
CA TYR A 430 -15.86 -9.15 11.10
C TYR A 430 -16.67 -8.54 12.25
N GLU A 431 -16.30 -7.36 12.73
CA GLU A 431 -17.01 -6.70 13.83
C GLU A 431 -18.37 -6.19 13.36
N THR A 432 -19.45 -6.56 14.10
CA THR A 432 -20.80 -6.08 13.83
C THR A 432 -20.91 -4.59 14.10
N GLY A 433 -21.54 -3.85 13.21
CA GLY A 433 -21.81 -2.41 13.42
C GLY A 433 -21.20 -1.52 12.34
N PRO A 434 -20.26 -0.63 12.68
CA PRO A 434 -20.00 0.56 11.85
C PRO A 434 -19.29 0.30 10.52
N ALA A 435 -18.61 -0.81 10.36
CA ALA A 435 -17.70 -0.85 9.24
C ALA A 435 -18.23 -1.58 8.01
N ARG A 436 -17.37 -2.29 7.38
CA ARG A 436 -17.48 -2.90 6.06
C ARG A 436 -17.92 -4.35 6.16
N ALA A 437 -18.26 -4.80 7.40
CA ALA A 437 -18.71 -6.17 7.65
C ALA A 437 -20.12 -6.40 7.10
N TYR A 438 -20.23 -7.32 6.17
CA TYR A 438 -21.49 -7.79 5.60
C TYR A 438 -22.04 -9.01 6.35
N TRP A 439 -21.32 -9.52 7.32
CA TRP A 439 -21.64 -10.67 8.16
C TRP A 439 -21.50 -10.29 9.62
N SER A 440 -22.25 -10.96 10.49
CA SER A 440 -22.15 -10.77 11.93
C SER A 440 -22.24 -12.10 12.68
N ASN A 441 -21.51 -12.18 13.80
CA ASN A 441 -21.54 -13.33 14.70
C ASN A 441 -21.23 -12.86 16.11
N ALA A 442 -22.14 -13.15 17.06
CA ALA A 442 -22.01 -12.69 18.45
C ALA A 442 -20.71 -13.20 19.12
N LYS A 443 -20.35 -14.48 18.89
CA LYS A 443 -19.11 -15.05 19.45
C LYS A 443 -17.85 -14.38 18.87
N VAL A 444 -17.88 -14.04 17.59
CA VAL A 444 -16.76 -13.29 16.96
C VAL A 444 -16.63 -11.89 17.56
N ASN A 445 -17.73 -11.19 17.80
CA ASN A 445 -17.69 -9.88 18.46
C ASN A 445 -17.09 -9.96 19.87
N GLU A 446 -17.48 -10.98 20.64
CA GLU A 446 -16.92 -11.25 21.98
C GLU A 446 -15.40 -11.50 21.89
N LEU A 447 -14.95 -12.36 20.98
CA LEU A 447 -13.54 -12.68 20.78
C LEU A 447 -12.73 -11.46 20.31
N ILE A 448 -13.31 -10.58 19.46
CA ILE A 448 -12.69 -9.32 19.05
C ILE A 448 -12.48 -8.40 20.25
N ALA A 449 -13.47 -8.29 21.14
CA ALA A 449 -13.33 -7.49 22.35
C ALA A 449 -12.27 -8.07 23.29
N GLN A 450 -12.26 -9.39 23.49
CA GLN A 450 -11.27 -10.08 24.33
C GLN A 450 -9.84 -9.92 23.80
N GLN A 451 -9.60 -10.13 22.49
CA GLN A 451 -8.26 -9.99 21.91
C GLN A 451 -7.74 -8.53 21.99
N ARG A 452 -8.62 -7.53 21.99
CA ARG A 452 -8.23 -6.12 22.15
C ARG A 452 -7.79 -5.80 23.58
N ALA A 453 -8.30 -6.50 24.57
CA ALA A 453 -7.92 -6.32 25.98
C ALA A 453 -6.71 -7.19 26.40
N GLU A 454 -6.34 -8.19 25.59
CA GLU A 454 -5.29 -9.15 25.93
C GLU A 454 -3.92 -8.63 25.47
N THR A 455 -3.03 -8.37 26.42
CA THR A 455 -1.65 -7.90 26.16
C THR A 455 -0.63 -9.02 26.02
N ASN A 456 -0.96 -10.24 26.48
CA ASN A 456 -0.09 -11.38 26.23
C ASN A 456 -0.23 -11.85 24.77
N PRO A 457 0.85 -11.84 23.98
CA PRO A 457 0.77 -12.10 22.54
C PRO A 457 0.28 -13.51 22.20
N ASP A 458 0.61 -14.53 22.98
CA ASP A 458 0.24 -15.91 22.68
C ASP A 458 -1.25 -16.16 22.99
N LYS A 459 -1.76 -15.64 24.12
CA LYS A 459 -3.19 -15.67 24.42
C LYS A 459 -3.99 -14.90 23.39
N ARG A 460 -3.48 -13.73 22.96
CA ARG A 460 -4.11 -12.92 21.92
C ARG A 460 -4.17 -13.66 20.57
N ARG A 461 -3.08 -14.33 20.16
CA ARG A 461 -3.09 -15.20 18.97
C ARG A 461 -4.11 -16.32 19.07
N ALA A 462 -4.23 -16.95 20.22
CA ALA A 462 -5.21 -18.02 20.44
C ALA A 462 -6.67 -17.53 20.29
N LEU A 463 -6.99 -16.34 20.81
CA LEU A 463 -8.30 -15.71 20.61
C LEU A 463 -8.59 -15.39 19.14
N ILE A 464 -7.61 -14.85 18.42
CA ILE A 464 -7.71 -14.55 17.00
C ILE A 464 -7.87 -15.86 16.19
N GLY A 465 -7.13 -16.92 16.53
CA GLY A 465 -7.24 -18.23 15.89
C GLY A 465 -8.66 -18.84 15.98
N GLN A 466 -9.35 -18.64 17.11
CA GLN A 466 -10.77 -19.05 17.24
C GLN A 466 -11.67 -18.28 16.25
N ILE A 467 -11.39 -16.99 16.00
CA ILE A 467 -12.16 -16.22 15.01
C ILE A 467 -11.96 -16.79 13.61
N TRP A 468 -10.72 -17.15 13.25
CA TRP A 468 -10.44 -17.74 11.94
C TRP A 468 -11.13 -19.10 11.76
N GLN A 469 -11.20 -19.91 12.80
CA GLN A 469 -11.94 -21.17 12.77
C GLN A 469 -13.44 -20.96 12.52
N ILE A 470 -14.07 -20.03 13.25
CA ILE A 470 -15.49 -19.67 13.07
C ILE A 470 -15.71 -19.11 11.65
N SER A 471 -14.78 -18.30 11.15
CA SER A 471 -14.83 -17.76 9.80
C SER A 471 -14.82 -18.88 8.75
N LYS A 472 -13.94 -19.86 8.90
CA LYS A 472 -13.84 -21.00 7.98
C LYS A 472 -15.13 -21.80 7.94
N GLU A 473 -15.75 -22.06 9.08
CA GLU A 473 -17.01 -22.83 9.20
C GLU A 473 -18.20 -22.09 8.56
N ASN A 474 -18.23 -20.77 8.68
CA ASN A 474 -19.36 -19.95 8.22
C ASN A 474 -19.15 -19.34 6.82
N ALA A 475 -17.94 -19.40 6.28
CA ALA A 475 -17.55 -18.86 4.98
C ALA A 475 -18.13 -17.45 4.68
N PRO A 476 -17.98 -16.45 5.57
CA PRO A 476 -18.40 -15.08 5.27
C PRO A 476 -17.49 -14.46 4.19
N TYR A 477 -16.28 -14.99 4.06
CA TYR A 477 -15.28 -14.64 3.06
C TYR A 477 -14.67 -15.91 2.47
N VAL A 478 -14.44 -15.89 1.16
CA VAL A 478 -13.64 -16.90 0.46
C VAL A 478 -12.26 -16.31 0.22
N ILE A 479 -11.27 -16.80 0.95
CA ILE A 479 -9.90 -16.31 0.84
C ILE A 479 -9.26 -16.92 -0.40
N LEU A 480 -8.70 -16.09 -1.28
CA LEU A 480 -8.10 -16.54 -2.53
C LEU A 480 -6.60 -16.78 -2.37
N TYR A 481 -5.83 -15.71 -2.12
CA TYR A 481 -4.39 -15.81 -1.97
C TYR A 481 -3.80 -14.57 -1.28
N ASN A 482 -2.62 -14.75 -0.70
CA ASN A 482 -1.71 -13.68 -0.32
C ASN A 482 -0.97 -13.19 -1.58
N GLU A 483 -0.99 -11.90 -1.84
CA GLU A 483 -0.34 -11.28 -2.99
C GLU A 483 1.18 -11.30 -2.83
N VAL A 484 1.89 -11.68 -3.89
CA VAL A 484 3.35 -11.53 -4.00
C VAL A 484 3.63 -10.37 -4.94
N GLN A 485 4.41 -9.42 -4.47
CA GLN A 485 4.80 -8.25 -5.24
C GLN A 485 6.20 -8.40 -5.82
N ALA A 486 6.41 -7.84 -7.01
CA ALA A 486 7.68 -7.86 -7.70
C ALA A 486 8.27 -6.44 -7.82
N TYR A 487 9.56 -6.33 -7.57
CA TYR A 487 10.33 -5.09 -7.67
C TYR A 487 11.46 -5.27 -8.66
N GLY A 488 11.54 -4.42 -9.67
CA GLY A 488 12.68 -4.38 -10.59
C GLY A 488 13.78 -3.49 -10.01
N ILE A 489 15.00 -4.01 -9.89
CA ILE A 489 16.08 -3.35 -9.17
C ILE A 489 17.38 -3.47 -9.99
N LYS A 490 18.20 -2.41 -10.03
CA LYS A 490 19.57 -2.50 -10.57
C LYS A 490 20.47 -3.34 -9.66
N ASP A 491 21.35 -4.16 -10.22
CA ASP A 491 22.22 -5.08 -9.49
C ASP A 491 23.17 -4.40 -8.51
N ASN A 492 23.53 -3.14 -8.76
CA ASN A 492 24.36 -2.36 -7.84
C ASN A 492 23.60 -1.77 -6.66
N VAL A 493 22.28 -1.90 -6.58
CA VAL A 493 21.46 -1.42 -5.46
C VAL A 493 21.31 -2.55 -4.44
N LYS A 494 21.80 -2.33 -3.23
CA LYS A 494 21.59 -3.19 -2.07
C LYS A 494 20.43 -2.62 -1.26
N TRP A 495 19.26 -3.12 -1.53
CA TRP A 495 17.99 -2.80 -0.86
C TRP A 495 17.09 -4.01 -0.96
N SER A 496 16.26 -4.25 0.04
CA SER A 496 15.32 -5.37 0.04
C SER A 496 13.88 -4.88 0.12
N ALA A 497 13.04 -5.47 -0.73
CA ALA A 497 11.61 -5.23 -0.72
C ALA A 497 10.96 -5.71 0.59
N ARG A 498 9.93 -4.99 1.03
CA ARG A 498 9.26 -5.23 2.31
C ARG A 498 7.83 -5.72 2.11
N PRO A 499 7.34 -6.64 2.98
CA PRO A 499 5.97 -7.11 2.94
C PRO A 499 4.91 -6.02 3.13
N ASP A 500 5.25 -4.94 3.85
CA ASP A 500 4.37 -3.79 4.11
C ASP A 500 4.34 -2.75 2.96
N GLU A 501 4.99 -3.07 1.83
CA GLU A 501 5.10 -2.21 0.65
C GLU A 501 5.86 -0.89 0.90
N ARG A 502 6.60 -0.77 2.01
CA ARG A 502 7.33 0.46 2.35
C ARG A 502 8.66 0.56 1.59
N LEU A 503 8.90 1.73 1.01
CA LEU A 503 10.13 2.07 0.31
C LEU A 503 11.04 2.86 1.27
N LEU A 504 11.76 2.15 2.15
CA LEU A 504 12.65 2.73 3.15
C LEU A 504 14.11 2.60 2.69
N PHE A 505 14.87 3.70 2.75
CA PHE A 505 16.23 3.76 2.19
C PHE A 505 17.33 4.04 3.20
N LYS A 506 17.01 4.14 4.49
CA LYS A 506 17.99 4.38 5.55
C LYS A 506 19.18 3.41 5.47
N ASP A 507 18.91 2.13 5.29
CA ASP A 507 19.91 1.06 5.28
C ASP A 507 20.34 0.64 3.87
N ALA A 508 19.76 1.25 2.83
CA ALA A 508 20.11 0.99 1.44
C ALA A 508 21.54 1.44 1.11
N GLN A 509 22.17 0.76 0.13
CA GLN A 509 23.53 1.06 -0.30
C GLN A 509 23.64 0.92 -1.82
N LEU A 510 24.55 1.69 -2.40
CA LEU A 510 24.96 1.52 -3.80
C LEU A 510 26.29 0.75 -3.81
N GLY A 511 26.33 -0.37 -4.53
CA GLY A 511 27.56 -1.08 -4.85
C GLY A 511 28.43 -0.28 -5.82
N LYS A 512 29.72 -0.64 -5.87
CA LYS A 512 30.66 -0.09 -6.86
C LYS A 512 30.37 -0.62 -8.25
#